data_3a4ff5c3a279fd357a3a22c93778cec5
#
_entry.id   3a4ff5c3a279fd357a3a22c93778cec5
#
_cell.length_a   1.000
_cell.length_b   1.000
_cell.length_c   1.000
_cell.angle_alpha   90.00
_cell.angle_beta   90.00
_cell.angle_gamma   90.00
#
_symmetry.space_group_name_H-M   'P 1'
#
loop_
_entity.id
_entity.type
_entity.pdbx_description
1 polymer ?
#
loop_
_entity_poly.entity_id
_entity_poly.type
_entity_poly.pdbx_seq_one_letter_code
_entity_poly.pdbx_strand_id
1 'polypeptide(L)'
;MPPRPSTFSIVARDPDTDAIGVAVQSKFISVGSVVPFVSADAGAIATQSFANVAYGSDGLSLLRDGHSAETVIEKLTAVDDEAPSRQVGIVGQDGSVAGYTGTECFDVAGDLQGDTYTVQGNILENEETLHAMADAYKTTSGGLPEKLLASLHAGNEAGGDKRGEQSAALYIAKPNGGYDGLNDRWVDVRVDDHESPIDELERVFKIYDVTLLERETPSDLKSLSGAPAEAVLEILSALSLYDGTPKSTFGQKEQDALAAFRGLHNFENHSLSLLEDSIQRGWAAADGTGEDRIVDAIWHGLSRLDRL
;
A
#
# COMPACT_ATOMS: atom_id res chain seq x y z
N MET A 1 8.21 -20.47 26.92
CA MET A 1 7.67 -20.86 25.61
C MET A 1 8.18 -19.84 24.59
N PRO A 2 8.57 -20.22 23.38
CA PRO A 2 8.85 -19.23 22.35
C PRO A 2 7.61 -18.35 22.15
N PRO A 3 7.77 -17.07 21.77
CA PRO A 3 6.65 -16.20 21.49
C PRO A 3 5.80 -16.82 20.36
N ARG A 4 4.49 -16.96 20.59
CA ARG A 4 3.56 -17.52 19.62
C ARG A 4 3.21 -16.42 18.61
N PRO A 5 3.40 -16.61 17.29
CA PRO A 5 3.04 -15.61 16.31
C PRO A 5 1.51 -15.52 16.19
N SER A 6 0.96 -14.32 16.43
CA SER A 6 -0.40 -13.94 16.07
C SER A 6 -0.34 -12.99 14.89
N THR A 7 -1.31 -13.02 14.03
CA THR A 7 -1.29 -12.25 12.80
C THR A 7 -2.69 -12.19 12.23
N PHE A 8 -3.08 -11.05 11.67
CA PHE A 8 -4.20 -10.99 10.75
C PHE A 8 -3.77 -10.32 9.44
N SER A 9 -4.32 -10.78 8.35
CA SER A 9 -3.96 -10.33 7.02
C SER A 9 -5.14 -10.41 6.05
N ILE A 10 -5.03 -9.66 4.98
CA ILE A 10 -5.92 -9.73 3.82
C ILE A 10 -5.08 -9.92 2.56
N VAL A 11 -5.51 -10.79 1.69
CA VAL A 11 -5.02 -10.96 0.32
C VAL A 11 -6.15 -10.57 -0.61
N ALA A 12 -5.90 -9.70 -1.59
CA ALA A 12 -6.95 -9.28 -2.49
C ALA A 12 -6.43 -8.88 -3.87
N ARG A 13 -7.34 -8.94 -4.86
CA ARG A 13 -7.15 -8.51 -6.24
C ARG A 13 -8.18 -7.45 -6.62
N ASP A 14 -7.74 -6.47 -7.38
CA ASP A 14 -8.60 -5.53 -8.08
C ASP A 14 -8.71 -5.95 -9.57
N PRO A 15 -9.87 -6.47 -10.00
CA PRO A 15 -10.04 -6.95 -11.38
C PRO A 15 -10.03 -5.82 -12.42
N ASP A 16 -10.28 -4.58 -12.03
CA ASP A 16 -10.34 -3.44 -12.96
C ASP A 16 -8.94 -2.92 -13.33
N THR A 17 -7.97 -3.10 -12.42
CA THR A 17 -6.59 -2.58 -12.60
C THR A 17 -5.54 -3.68 -12.68
N ASP A 18 -5.92 -4.94 -12.49
CA ASP A 18 -5.05 -6.10 -12.33
C ASP A 18 -4.03 -6.00 -11.18
N ALA A 19 -4.24 -5.04 -10.27
CA ALA A 19 -3.46 -4.95 -9.05
C ALA A 19 -3.82 -6.08 -8.09
N ILE A 20 -2.83 -6.68 -7.45
CA ILE A 20 -2.99 -7.75 -6.48
C ILE A 20 -2.04 -7.56 -5.31
N GLY A 21 -2.48 -7.85 -4.08
CA GLY A 21 -1.64 -7.54 -2.93
C GLY A 21 -2.05 -8.17 -1.62
N VAL A 22 -1.23 -7.89 -0.63
CA VAL A 22 -1.37 -8.34 0.75
C VAL A 22 -1.21 -7.15 1.69
N ALA A 23 -2.08 -7.04 2.67
CA ALA A 23 -1.84 -6.24 3.86
C ALA A 23 -1.86 -7.12 5.11
N VAL A 24 -0.97 -6.84 6.06
CA VAL A 24 -0.78 -7.68 7.26
C VAL A 24 -0.36 -6.84 8.47
N GLN A 25 -0.86 -7.24 9.65
CA GLN A 25 -0.41 -6.74 10.96
C GLN A 25 -0.11 -7.92 11.88
N SER A 26 0.87 -7.75 12.78
CA SER A 26 1.23 -8.77 13.76
C SER A 26 1.93 -8.17 14.98
N LYS A 27 1.77 -8.84 16.14
CA LYS A 27 2.70 -8.70 17.28
C LYS A 27 3.95 -9.55 17.03
N PHE A 28 4.65 -9.21 15.96
CA PHE A 28 5.87 -9.86 15.50
C PHE A 28 6.73 -8.81 14.79
N ILE A 29 8.05 -8.83 14.98
CA ILE A 29 8.97 -7.90 14.32
C ILE A 29 9.00 -8.16 12.80
N SER A 30 8.95 -7.10 11.99
CA SER A 30 9.14 -7.17 10.54
C SER A 30 8.24 -8.20 9.84
N VAL A 31 6.94 -8.24 10.18
CA VAL A 31 5.97 -9.19 9.61
C VAL A 31 5.95 -9.17 8.07
N GLY A 32 6.20 -8.01 7.48
CA GLY A 32 6.27 -7.82 6.03
C GLY A 32 7.43 -8.56 5.33
N SER A 33 8.40 -9.07 6.09
CA SER A 33 9.50 -9.88 5.54
C SER A 33 9.19 -11.38 5.50
N VAL A 34 8.09 -11.80 6.14
CA VAL A 34 7.76 -13.22 6.36
C VAL A 34 6.43 -13.62 5.72
N VAL A 35 5.40 -12.78 5.86
CA VAL A 35 4.01 -13.16 5.52
C VAL A 35 3.65 -12.94 4.05
N PRO A 36 3.90 -11.74 3.43
CA PRO A 36 3.40 -11.45 2.10
C PRO A 36 4.33 -11.94 0.98
N PHE A 37 3.72 -12.57 -0.01
CA PHE A 37 4.35 -12.94 -1.28
C PHE A 37 3.41 -12.50 -2.41
N VAL A 38 3.90 -11.66 -3.33
CA VAL A 38 3.07 -11.05 -4.37
C VAL A 38 3.79 -11.06 -5.71
N SER A 39 3.07 -11.38 -6.77
CA SER A 39 3.57 -11.33 -8.15
C SER A 39 2.41 -11.03 -9.10
N ALA A 40 2.55 -10.00 -9.93
CA ALA A 40 1.49 -9.54 -10.83
C ALA A 40 1.11 -10.59 -11.90
N ASP A 41 2.04 -11.49 -12.23
CA ASP A 41 1.82 -12.56 -13.22
C ASP A 41 1.25 -13.85 -12.64
N ALA A 42 1.13 -13.96 -11.30
CA ALA A 42 0.71 -15.19 -10.64
C ALA A 42 -0.42 -14.99 -9.64
N GLY A 43 -0.22 -14.11 -8.66
CA GLY A 43 -1.16 -13.95 -7.57
C GLY A 43 -0.52 -13.35 -6.31
N ALA A 44 -1.23 -13.44 -5.19
CA ALA A 44 -0.75 -13.04 -3.89
C ALA A 44 -1.05 -14.11 -2.84
N ILE A 45 -0.13 -14.24 -1.87
CA ILE A 45 -0.16 -15.26 -0.82
C ILE A 45 0.24 -14.61 0.50
N ALA A 46 -0.54 -14.87 1.54
CA ALA A 46 -0.16 -14.58 2.94
C ALA A 46 0.00 -15.91 3.68
N THR A 47 1.22 -16.25 4.11
CA THR A 47 1.51 -17.43 4.94
C THR A 47 1.84 -17.02 6.35
N GLN A 48 1.16 -17.56 7.35
CA GLN A 48 1.23 -17.10 8.73
C GLN A 48 0.93 -18.22 9.75
N SER A 49 0.74 -17.87 11.05
CA SER A 49 0.73 -18.78 12.18
C SER A 49 2.14 -19.34 12.42
N PHE A 50 2.36 -20.64 12.43
CA PHE A 50 3.72 -21.18 12.25
C PHE A 50 4.04 -21.14 10.76
N ALA A 51 4.43 -19.96 10.27
CA ALA A 51 4.56 -19.70 8.83
C ALA A 51 5.57 -20.66 8.17
N ASN A 52 5.13 -21.33 7.11
CA ASN A 52 6.03 -21.98 6.18
C ASN A 52 6.27 -21.01 5.01
N VAL A 53 7.40 -20.31 5.02
CA VAL A 53 7.71 -19.29 4.02
C VAL A 53 7.87 -19.87 2.61
N ALA A 54 8.14 -21.18 2.47
CA ALA A 54 8.20 -21.84 1.18
C ALA A 54 6.82 -21.86 0.49
N TYR A 55 5.71 -21.82 1.26
CA TYR A 55 4.35 -21.69 0.68
C TYR A 55 4.20 -20.48 -0.22
N GLY A 56 4.93 -19.38 0.06
CA GLY A 56 4.91 -18.18 -0.76
C GLY A 56 5.53 -18.42 -2.14
N SER A 57 6.80 -18.83 -2.19
CA SER A 57 7.52 -19.04 -3.46
C SER A 57 6.95 -20.20 -4.28
N ASP A 58 6.68 -21.33 -3.62
CA ASP A 58 6.19 -22.54 -4.27
C ASP A 58 4.75 -22.35 -4.75
N GLY A 59 3.93 -21.67 -3.93
CA GLY A 59 2.56 -21.32 -4.29
C GLY A 59 2.48 -20.38 -5.49
N LEU A 60 3.31 -19.33 -5.54
CA LEU A 60 3.38 -18.46 -6.72
C LEU A 60 3.85 -19.22 -7.97
N SER A 61 4.74 -20.21 -7.84
CA SER A 61 5.14 -21.06 -8.97
C SER A 61 3.96 -21.91 -9.45
N LEU A 62 3.21 -22.53 -8.55
CA LEU A 62 2.05 -23.34 -8.90
C LEU A 62 0.93 -22.50 -9.55
N LEU A 63 0.70 -21.28 -9.09
CA LEU A 63 -0.24 -20.34 -9.72
C LEU A 63 0.19 -20.02 -11.17
N ARG A 64 1.49 -19.77 -11.42
CA ARG A 64 2.05 -19.55 -12.78
C ARG A 64 1.88 -20.78 -13.68
N ASP A 65 1.92 -21.98 -13.11
CA ASP A 65 1.68 -23.23 -13.83
C ASP A 65 0.17 -23.44 -14.13
N GLY A 66 -0.71 -22.50 -13.75
CA GLY A 66 -2.14 -22.49 -14.04
C GLY A 66 -2.99 -23.28 -13.05
N HIS A 67 -2.49 -23.56 -11.84
CA HIS A 67 -3.29 -24.15 -10.77
C HIS A 67 -4.14 -23.07 -10.08
N SER A 68 -5.40 -23.41 -9.73
CA SER A 68 -6.26 -22.54 -8.93
C SER A 68 -5.75 -22.43 -7.48
N ALA A 69 -6.16 -21.38 -6.76
CA ALA A 69 -5.78 -21.15 -5.37
C ALA A 69 -6.07 -22.36 -4.45
N GLU A 70 -7.22 -23.03 -4.63
CA GLU A 70 -7.58 -24.24 -3.87
C GLU A 70 -6.61 -25.37 -4.16
N THR A 71 -6.31 -25.64 -5.43
CA THR A 71 -5.36 -26.68 -5.82
C THR A 71 -3.95 -26.40 -5.29
N VAL A 72 -3.56 -25.12 -5.24
CA VAL A 72 -2.27 -24.71 -4.64
C VAL A 72 -2.23 -25.07 -3.16
N ILE A 73 -3.26 -24.71 -2.38
CA ILE A 73 -3.36 -25.06 -0.96
C ILE A 73 -3.28 -26.58 -0.77
N GLU A 74 -4.06 -27.36 -1.53
CA GLU A 74 -4.04 -28.81 -1.47
C GLU A 74 -2.64 -29.39 -1.69
N LYS A 75 -1.91 -28.90 -2.70
CA LYS A 75 -0.56 -29.37 -3.01
C LYS A 75 0.46 -29.01 -1.93
N LEU A 76 0.40 -27.77 -1.42
CA LEU A 76 1.34 -27.29 -0.39
C LEU A 76 1.13 -28.03 0.94
N THR A 77 -0.12 -28.22 1.36
CA THR A 77 -0.45 -28.87 2.62
C THR A 77 -0.24 -30.39 2.58
N ALA A 78 -0.41 -31.03 1.43
CA ALA A 78 -0.24 -32.48 1.27
C ALA A 78 1.21 -32.97 1.53
N VAL A 79 2.20 -32.09 1.44
CA VAL A 79 3.63 -32.41 1.61
C VAL A 79 4.24 -31.81 2.88
N ASP A 80 3.45 -31.13 3.69
CA ASP A 80 3.88 -30.51 4.96
C ASP A 80 3.27 -31.24 6.16
N ASP A 81 4.08 -32.00 6.86
CA ASP A 81 3.65 -32.74 8.06
C ASP A 81 3.12 -31.80 9.17
N GLU A 82 3.51 -30.52 9.16
CA GLU A 82 3.06 -29.51 10.10
C GLU A 82 1.90 -28.64 9.55
N ALA A 83 1.28 -29.02 8.42
CA ALA A 83 0.14 -28.30 7.84
C ALA A 83 -0.96 -27.96 8.88
N PRO A 84 -1.29 -28.81 9.87
CA PRO A 84 -2.25 -28.45 10.91
C PRO A 84 -1.93 -27.16 11.68
N SER A 85 -0.69 -26.73 11.74
CA SER A 85 -0.25 -25.50 12.42
C SER A 85 -0.10 -24.29 11.48
N ARG A 86 -0.35 -24.46 10.17
CA ARG A 86 -0.22 -23.39 9.16
C ARG A 86 -1.53 -22.65 8.95
N GLN A 87 -1.39 -21.38 8.53
CA GLN A 87 -2.51 -20.60 8.03
C GLN A 87 -2.06 -19.88 6.76
N VAL A 88 -2.84 -19.96 5.68
CA VAL A 88 -2.50 -19.35 4.40
C VAL A 88 -3.75 -18.85 3.68
N GLY A 89 -3.64 -17.64 3.10
CA GLY A 89 -4.62 -17.08 2.18
C GLY A 89 -4.00 -16.88 0.81
N ILE A 90 -4.72 -17.22 -0.25
CA ILE A 90 -4.26 -17.14 -1.64
C ILE A 90 -5.34 -16.49 -2.51
N VAL A 91 -4.93 -15.53 -3.33
CA VAL A 91 -5.73 -15.02 -4.45
C VAL A 91 -4.89 -15.17 -5.71
N GLY A 92 -5.39 -15.89 -6.69
CA GLY A 92 -4.76 -16.04 -8.00
C GLY A 92 -5.06 -14.85 -8.92
N GLN A 93 -4.17 -14.58 -9.88
CA GLN A 93 -4.44 -13.59 -10.92
C GLN A 93 -5.57 -14.04 -11.87
N ASP A 94 -5.86 -15.33 -11.91
CA ASP A 94 -7.01 -15.92 -12.61
C ASP A 94 -8.37 -15.65 -11.92
N GLY A 95 -8.35 -15.05 -10.72
CA GLY A 95 -9.52 -14.75 -9.90
C GLY A 95 -9.89 -15.87 -8.92
N SER A 96 -9.14 -16.96 -8.85
CA SER A 96 -9.35 -17.99 -7.84
C SER A 96 -8.98 -17.48 -6.44
N VAL A 97 -9.76 -17.86 -5.41
CA VAL A 97 -9.58 -17.44 -4.00
C VAL A 97 -9.66 -18.67 -3.11
N ALA A 98 -8.71 -18.81 -2.20
CA ALA A 98 -8.74 -19.86 -1.20
C ALA A 98 -8.10 -19.44 0.12
N GLY A 99 -8.62 -19.96 1.23
CA GLY A 99 -8.08 -19.84 2.57
C GLY A 99 -7.91 -21.20 3.21
N TYR A 100 -6.91 -21.32 4.08
CA TYR A 100 -6.67 -22.50 4.88
C TYR A 100 -6.23 -22.09 6.29
N THR A 101 -6.97 -22.59 7.28
CA THR A 101 -6.64 -22.45 8.68
C THR A 101 -6.52 -23.85 9.29
N GLY A 102 -5.31 -24.25 9.61
CA GLY A 102 -5.02 -25.57 10.17
C GLY A 102 -5.61 -25.75 11.57
N THR A 103 -5.95 -26.99 11.91
CA THR A 103 -6.66 -27.35 13.15
C THR A 103 -5.86 -27.13 14.44
N GLU A 104 -4.56 -26.91 14.34
CA GLU A 104 -3.65 -26.60 15.44
C GLU A 104 -3.27 -25.11 15.50
N CYS A 105 -3.85 -24.26 14.66
CA CYS A 105 -3.76 -22.81 14.83
C CYS A 105 -4.37 -22.41 16.17
N PHE A 106 -3.73 -21.43 16.84
CA PHE A 106 -4.17 -21.01 18.17
C PHE A 106 -5.48 -20.21 18.13
N ASP A 107 -6.30 -20.41 19.17
CA ASP A 107 -7.57 -19.71 19.39
C ASP A 107 -7.38 -18.16 19.47
N VAL A 108 -8.21 -17.38 18.90
CA VAL A 108 -9.27 -17.54 17.92
C VAL A 108 -8.62 -17.47 16.52
N ALA A 109 -8.87 -18.45 15.66
CA ALA A 109 -8.29 -18.50 14.31
C ALA A 109 -9.36 -18.86 13.27
N GLY A 110 -9.24 -18.30 12.06
CA GLY A 110 -10.14 -18.57 10.96
C GLY A 110 -9.77 -17.80 9.69
N ASP A 111 -10.54 -18.03 8.66
CA ASP A 111 -10.48 -17.29 7.39
C ASP A 111 -11.88 -17.05 6.83
N LEU A 112 -12.06 -15.96 6.09
CA LEU A 112 -13.26 -15.64 5.34
C LEU A 112 -12.89 -15.25 3.91
N GLN A 113 -13.64 -15.76 2.94
CA GLN A 113 -13.38 -15.57 1.53
C GLN A 113 -14.53 -14.81 0.88
N GLY A 114 -14.19 -13.96 -0.09
CA GLY A 114 -15.11 -13.29 -1.00
C GLY A 114 -14.67 -13.49 -2.44
N ASP A 115 -15.32 -12.83 -3.38
CA ASP A 115 -15.07 -13.02 -4.82
C ASP A 115 -13.66 -12.64 -5.25
N THR A 116 -13.03 -11.65 -4.56
CA THR A 116 -11.72 -11.12 -4.95
C THR A 116 -10.73 -11.02 -3.78
N TYR A 117 -11.06 -11.59 -2.63
CA TYR A 117 -10.23 -11.48 -1.43
C TYR A 117 -10.39 -12.67 -0.48
N THR A 118 -9.38 -12.86 0.36
CA THR A 118 -9.46 -13.69 1.57
C THR A 118 -8.87 -12.93 2.74
N VAL A 119 -9.55 -12.94 3.89
CA VAL A 119 -9.04 -12.46 5.18
C VAL A 119 -8.79 -13.65 6.09
N GLN A 120 -7.72 -13.64 6.83
CA GLN A 120 -7.34 -14.70 7.76
C GLN A 120 -6.64 -14.14 8.99
N GLY A 121 -6.79 -14.83 10.10
CA GLY A 121 -6.14 -14.44 11.34
C GLY A 121 -6.05 -15.59 12.34
N ASN A 122 -5.14 -15.46 13.29
CA ASN A 122 -4.92 -16.41 14.39
C ASN A 122 -4.53 -15.67 15.67
N ILE A 123 -4.83 -16.24 16.82
CA ILE A 123 -4.71 -15.60 18.15
C ILE A 123 -5.40 -14.21 18.16
N LEU A 124 -6.53 -14.13 17.54
CA LEU A 124 -7.35 -12.93 17.54
C LEU A 124 -8.03 -12.74 18.91
N GLU A 125 -8.40 -11.49 19.23
CA GLU A 125 -9.21 -11.22 20.39
C GLU A 125 -10.60 -11.86 20.26
N ASN A 126 -11.18 -11.84 19.05
CA ASN A 126 -12.49 -12.40 18.72
C ASN A 126 -12.63 -12.65 17.20
N GLU A 127 -13.70 -13.34 16.79
CA GLU A 127 -14.02 -13.62 15.38
C GLU A 127 -14.50 -12.38 14.61
N GLU A 128 -15.00 -11.35 15.29
CA GLU A 128 -15.49 -10.10 14.69
C GLU A 128 -14.36 -9.38 13.90
N THR A 129 -13.12 -9.58 14.32
CA THR A 129 -11.93 -9.07 13.60
C THR A 129 -11.98 -9.40 12.10
N LEU A 130 -12.27 -10.67 11.74
CA LEU A 130 -12.30 -11.09 10.33
C LEU A 130 -13.52 -10.54 9.61
N HIS A 131 -14.68 -10.46 10.27
CA HIS A 131 -15.88 -9.88 9.69
C HIS A 131 -15.71 -8.38 9.43
N ALA A 132 -15.15 -7.64 10.37
CA ALA A 132 -14.85 -6.22 10.22
C ALA A 132 -13.89 -5.95 9.06
N MET A 133 -12.82 -6.76 8.93
CA MET A 133 -11.89 -6.69 7.81
C MET A 133 -12.59 -6.88 6.46
N ALA A 134 -13.41 -7.92 6.35
CA ALA A 134 -14.12 -8.27 5.13
C ALA A 134 -15.15 -7.19 4.74
N ASP A 135 -15.85 -6.62 5.72
CA ASP A 135 -16.85 -5.58 5.49
C ASP A 135 -16.19 -4.24 5.10
N ALA A 136 -15.09 -3.87 5.75
CA ALA A 136 -14.32 -2.68 5.38
C ALA A 136 -13.79 -2.78 3.95
N TYR A 137 -13.21 -3.93 3.56
CA TYR A 137 -12.74 -4.15 2.19
C TYR A 137 -13.86 -3.94 1.14
N LYS A 138 -15.06 -4.44 1.41
CA LYS A 138 -16.21 -4.36 0.48
C LYS A 138 -16.80 -2.94 0.39
N THR A 139 -16.79 -2.20 1.49
CA THR A 139 -17.50 -0.92 1.60
C THR A 139 -16.63 0.30 1.38
N THR A 140 -15.31 0.17 1.50
CA THR A 140 -14.38 1.27 1.27
C THR A 140 -14.31 1.62 -0.21
N SER A 141 -14.44 2.92 -0.50
CA SER A 141 -14.19 3.49 -1.81
C SER A 141 -12.67 3.66 -2.05
N GLY A 142 -12.28 3.82 -3.32
CA GLY A 142 -10.86 3.97 -3.68
C GLY A 142 -10.28 2.72 -4.34
N GLY A 143 -8.97 2.71 -4.51
CA GLY A 143 -8.23 1.61 -5.12
C GLY A 143 -7.89 0.48 -4.14
N LEU A 144 -7.14 -0.49 -4.62
CA LEU A 144 -6.72 -1.63 -3.80
C LEU A 144 -5.94 -1.22 -2.53
N PRO A 145 -5.01 -0.25 -2.56
CA PRO A 145 -4.29 0.14 -1.35
C PRO A 145 -5.21 0.65 -0.23
N GLU A 146 -6.18 1.53 -0.56
CA GLU A 146 -7.12 2.10 0.41
C GLU A 146 -8.00 1.02 1.05
N LYS A 147 -8.49 0.10 0.24
CA LYS A 147 -9.32 -1.03 0.71
C LYS A 147 -8.54 -1.96 1.64
N LEU A 148 -7.27 -2.24 1.32
CA LEU A 148 -6.41 -3.09 2.13
C LEU A 148 -6.06 -2.42 3.48
N LEU A 149 -5.73 -1.13 3.48
CA LEU A 149 -5.48 -0.36 4.71
C LEU A 149 -6.72 -0.25 5.58
N ALA A 150 -7.86 0.08 5.00
CA ALA A 150 -9.14 0.15 5.73
C ALA A 150 -9.50 -1.21 6.36
N SER A 151 -9.19 -2.32 5.67
CA SER A 151 -9.37 -3.67 6.22
C SER A 151 -8.50 -3.91 7.45
N LEU A 152 -7.22 -3.49 7.45
CA LEU A 152 -6.37 -3.61 8.64
C LEU A 152 -6.86 -2.75 9.80
N HIS A 153 -7.25 -1.49 9.55
CA HIS A 153 -7.81 -0.61 10.58
C HIS A 153 -9.06 -1.21 11.22
N ALA A 154 -10.02 -1.65 10.40
CA ALA A 154 -11.25 -2.24 10.89
C ALA A 154 -11.01 -3.53 11.70
N GLY A 155 -10.08 -4.37 11.26
CA GLY A 155 -9.68 -5.56 12.01
C GLY A 155 -9.06 -5.20 13.37
N ASN A 156 -8.20 -4.20 13.40
CA ASN A 156 -7.56 -3.73 14.63
C ASN A 156 -8.58 -3.13 15.62
N GLU A 157 -9.48 -2.29 15.13
CA GLU A 157 -10.56 -1.68 15.93
C GLU A 157 -11.53 -2.72 16.50
N ALA A 158 -11.77 -3.82 15.79
CA ALA A 158 -12.61 -4.94 16.23
C ALA A 158 -11.92 -5.84 17.26
N GLY A 159 -10.64 -5.60 17.58
CA GLY A 159 -9.88 -6.34 18.60
C GLY A 159 -8.51 -6.83 18.14
N GLY A 160 -8.33 -7.12 16.86
CA GLY A 160 -7.05 -7.44 16.24
C GLY A 160 -6.31 -8.62 16.89
N ASP A 161 -4.99 -8.48 16.93
CA ASP A 161 -4.08 -9.41 17.61
C ASP A 161 -4.20 -9.27 19.12
N LYS A 162 -4.64 -10.33 19.80
CA LYS A 162 -4.83 -10.38 21.27
C LYS A 162 -3.60 -9.98 22.08
N ARG A 163 -2.41 -10.04 21.50
CA ARG A 163 -1.15 -9.67 22.16
C ARG A 163 -0.79 -8.19 21.94
N GLY A 164 -1.53 -7.48 21.09
CA GLY A 164 -1.29 -6.09 20.70
C GLY A 164 -0.59 -5.98 19.34
N GLU A 165 0.06 -4.84 19.10
CA GLU A 165 0.59 -4.46 17.81
C GLU A 165 2.12 -4.38 17.85
N GLN A 166 2.81 -4.61 16.72
CA GLN A 166 4.25 -4.37 16.59
C GLN A 166 4.69 -4.01 15.18
N SER A 167 4.21 -4.70 14.14
CA SER A 167 4.60 -4.40 12.77
C SER A 167 3.43 -4.56 11.81
N ALA A 168 3.50 -3.87 10.66
CA ALA A 168 2.53 -3.98 9.59
C ALA A 168 3.20 -3.82 8.23
N ALA A 169 2.56 -4.33 7.17
CA ALA A 169 3.06 -4.20 5.81
C ALA A 169 1.92 -4.14 4.79
N LEU A 170 2.17 -3.42 3.70
CA LEU A 170 1.34 -3.34 2.51
C LEU A 170 2.23 -3.64 1.30
N TYR A 171 1.97 -4.76 0.63
CA TYR A 171 2.70 -5.15 -0.57
C TYR A 171 1.72 -5.42 -1.72
N ILE A 172 1.82 -4.65 -2.79
CA ILE A 172 0.95 -4.75 -3.96
C ILE A 172 1.80 -4.79 -5.23
N ALA A 173 1.51 -5.75 -6.09
CA ALA A 173 2.02 -5.80 -7.45
C ALA A 173 0.91 -5.40 -8.45
N LYS A 174 1.34 -4.74 -9.52
CA LYS A 174 0.50 -4.35 -10.66
C LYS A 174 1.36 -4.41 -11.92
N PRO A 175 0.85 -4.93 -13.04
CA PRO A 175 1.63 -4.98 -14.26
C PRO A 175 2.20 -3.61 -14.64
N ASN A 176 3.53 -3.52 -14.75
CA ASN A 176 4.28 -2.28 -15.00
C ASN A 176 3.99 -1.15 -14.00
N GLY A 177 3.54 -1.46 -12.79
CA GLY A 177 3.17 -0.46 -11.78
C GLY A 177 4.34 0.03 -10.92
N GLY A 178 5.51 -0.58 -11.00
CA GLY A 178 6.68 -0.19 -10.23
C GLY A 178 7.35 1.07 -10.78
N TYR A 179 8.43 1.49 -10.09
CA TYR A 179 9.14 2.73 -10.41
C TYR A 179 9.50 2.81 -11.90
N ASP A 180 9.08 3.91 -12.54
CA ASP A 180 9.28 4.18 -13.99
C ASP A 180 8.70 3.07 -14.92
N GLY A 181 7.74 2.27 -14.44
CA GLY A 181 7.15 1.16 -15.21
C GLY A 181 8.08 -0.01 -15.46
N LEU A 182 9.24 -0.08 -14.82
CA LEU A 182 10.30 -1.06 -15.11
C LEU A 182 10.13 -2.40 -14.40
N ASN A 183 9.19 -2.48 -13.46
CA ASN A 183 8.81 -3.73 -12.78
C ASN A 183 7.36 -3.63 -12.28
N ASP A 184 6.88 -4.70 -11.64
CA ASP A 184 5.51 -4.82 -11.19
C ASP A 184 5.30 -4.46 -9.71
N ARG A 185 6.35 -4.08 -8.96
CA ARG A 185 6.25 -3.71 -7.54
C ARG A 185 5.64 -2.33 -7.40
N TRP A 186 4.32 -2.28 -7.31
CA TRP A 186 3.58 -1.02 -7.26
C TRP A 186 3.63 -0.35 -5.91
N VAL A 187 3.36 -1.11 -4.83
CA VAL A 187 3.49 -0.63 -3.44
C VAL A 187 4.28 -1.66 -2.64
N ASP A 188 5.28 -1.22 -1.89
CA ASP A 188 5.99 -2.05 -0.91
C ASP A 188 6.39 -1.16 0.26
N VAL A 189 5.49 -1.06 1.24
CA VAL A 189 5.64 -0.22 2.43
C VAL A 189 5.55 -1.11 3.67
N ARG A 190 6.50 -0.92 4.60
CA ARG A 190 6.63 -1.73 5.80
C ARG A 190 6.92 -0.86 7.02
N VAL A 191 6.31 -1.23 8.11
CA VAL A 191 6.62 -0.73 9.45
C VAL A 191 7.10 -1.94 10.25
N ASP A 192 8.40 -2.00 10.49
CA ASP A 192 9.04 -3.18 11.05
C ASP A 192 8.87 -3.28 12.57
N ASP A 193 8.78 -2.14 13.27
CA ASP A 193 8.57 -2.07 14.72
C ASP A 193 7.99 -0.70 15.11
N HIS A 194 6.76 -0.69 15.61
CA HIS A 194 6.07 0.53 16.07
C HIS A 194 4.96 0.16 17.05
N GLU A 195 4.60 1.07 17.96
CA GLU A 195 3.50 0.87 18.90
C GLU A 195 2.11 0.91 18.25
N SER A 196 1.95 1.66 17.16
CA SER A 196 0.75 1.75 16.32
C SER A 196 1.15 1.54 14.84
N PRO A 197 1.46 0.30 14.43
CA PRO A 197 2.09 0.04 13.13
C PRO A 197 1.16 0.27 11.95
N ILE A 198 -0.16 0.16 12.11
CA ILE A 198 -1.13 0.39 11.02
C ILE A 198 -1.26 1.89 10.75
N ASP A 199 -1.36 2.74 11.78
CA ASP A 199 -1.39 4.20 11.63
C ASP A 199 -0.10 4.70 10.95
N GLU A 200 1.05 4.16 11.39
CA GLU A 200 2.34 4.52 10.81
C GLU A 200 2.48 3.99 9.38
N LEU A 201 1.96 2.80 9.07
CA LEU A 201 1.91 2.25 7.71
C LEU A 201 1.08 3.15 6.78
N GLU A 202 -0.09 3.59 7.23
CA GLU A 202 -0.93 4.53 6.49
C GLU A 202 -0.21 5.87 6.26
N ARG A 203 0.42 6.42 7.31
CA ARG A 203 1.19 7.66 7.18
C ARG A 203 2.30 7.55 6.15
N VAL A 204 3.09 6.47 6.19
CA VAL A 204 4.17 6.23 5.21
C VAL A 204 3.61 5.97 3.82
N PHE A 205 2.50 5.22 3.71
CA PHE A 205 1.85 5.00 2.43
C PHE A 205 1.34 6.31 1.81
N LYS A 206 0.77 7.23 2.59
CA LYS A 206 0.37 8.56 2.09
C LYS A 206 1.53 9.33 1.47
N ILE A 207 2.70 9.30 2.10
CA ILE A 207 3.91 9.91 1.55
C ILE A 207 4.34 9.18 0.26
N TYR A 208 4.34 7.85 0.29
CA TYR A 208 4.68 7.02 -0.87
C TYR A 208 3.76 7.30 -2.06
N ASP A 209 2.45 7.36 -1.83
CA ASP A 209 1.44 7.63 -2.85
C ASP A 209 1.65 9.00 -3.51
N VAL A 210 1.79 10.04 -2.70
CA VAL A 210 2.00 11.40 -3.19
C VAL A 210 3.33 11.55 -3.94
N THR A 211 4.38 10.86 -3.50
CA THR A 211 5.73 11.02 -4.06
C THR A 211 5.96 10.12 -5.28
N LEU A 212 5.49 8.88 -5.24
CA LEU A 212 5.89 7.85 -6.21
C LEU A 212 4.77 7.34 -7.11
N LEU A 213 3.49 7.43 -6.69
CA LEU A 213 2.39 6.86 -7.47
C LEU A 213 1.72 7.91 -8.36
N GLU A 214 1.81 7.71 -9.66
CA GLU A 214 1.00 8.44 -10.64
C GLU A 214 -0.29 7.65 -10.90
N ARG A 215 -1.39 8.03 -10.22
CA ARG A 215 -2.67 7.30 -10.33
C ARG A 215 -3.65 7.96 -11.28
N GLU A 216 -3.66 9.29 -11.31
CA GLU A 216 -4.63 10.07 -12.12
C GLU A 216 -4.03 11.37 -12.61
N THR A 217 -4.41 11.78 -13.82
CA THR A 217 -4.17 13.13 -14.35
C THR A 217 -5.52 13.83 -14.49
N PRO A 218 -5.85 14.80 -13.62
CA PRO A 218 -7.09 15.57 -13.75
C PRO A 218 -7.17 16.30 -15.09
N SER A 219 -8.37 16.42 -15.64
CA SER A 219 -8.62 17.14 -16.87
C SER A 219 -8.70 18.67 -16.70
N ASP A 220 -8.81 19.14 -15.43
CA ASP A 220 -9.03 20.56 -15.09
C ASP A 220 -7.79 21.21 -14.45
N LEU A 221 -6.59 20.85 -14.89
CA LEU A 221 -5.33 21.38 -14.38
C LEU A 221 -5.25 22.90 -14.50
N LYS A 222 -4.81 23.57 -13.42
CA LYS A 222 -4.59 25.01 -13.35
C LYS A 222 -3.09 25.31 -13.41
N SER A 223 -2.73 26.25 -14.27
CA SER A 223 -1.35 26.79 -14.27
C SER A 223 -1.09 27.57 -12.97
N LEU A 224 0.12 27.46 -12.47
CA LEU A 224 0.58 28.22 -11.32
C LEU A 224 0.65 29.72 -11.68
N SER A 225 -0.02 30.57 -10.89
CA SER A 225 -0.16 32.01 -11.18
C SER A 225 -0.43 32.83 -9.92
N GLY A 226 -0.35 34.15 -10.04
CA GLY A 226 -0.63 35.07 -8.95
C GLY A 226 0.42 35.04 -7.83
N ALA A 227 0.00 35.30 -6.60
CA ALA A 227 0.88 35.33 -5.43
C ALA A 227 1.62 34.01 -5.17
N PRO A 228 0.98 32.82 -5.33
CA PRO A 228 1.71 31.57 -5.22
C PRO A 228 2.87 31.44 -6.21
N ALA A 229 2.69 31.83 -7.47
CA ALA A 229 3.74 31.78 -8.48
C ALA A 229 4.94 32.67 -8.11
N GLU A 230 4.68 33.88 -7.65
CA GLU A 230 5.72 34.85 -7.25
C GLU A 230 6.49 34.29 -6.03
N ALA A 231 5.81 33.80 -5.03
CA ALA A 231 6.43 33.20 -3.83
C ALA A 231 7.25 31.95 -4.14
N VAL A 232 6.76 31.06 -5.00
CA VAL A 232 7.52 29.89 -5.47
C VAL A 232 8.80 30.30 -6.18
N LEU A 233 8.75 31.32 -7.05
CA LEU A 233 9.94 31.80 -7.76
C LEU A 233 10.94 32.50 -6.83
N GLU A 234 10.49 33.16 -5.77
CA GLU A 234 11.37 33.65 -4.71
C GLU A 234 12.12 32.53 -4.01
N ILE A 235 11.42 31.45 -3.67
CA ILE A 235 12.02 30.26 -3.06
C ILE A 235 12.99 29.58 -4.02
N LEU A 236 12.60 29.35 -5.28
CA LEU A 236 13.47 28.75 -6.29
C LEU A 236 14.71 29.60 -6.57
N SER A 237 14.61 30.95 -6.48
CA SER A 237 15.77 31.84 -6.57
C SER A 237 16.69 31.68 -5.37
N ALA A 238 16.17 31.57 -4.17
CA ALA A 238 16.96 31.34 -2.96
C ALA A 238 17.70 30.00 -3.02
N LEU A 239 17.12 28.98 -3.67
CA LEU A 239 17.74 27.69 -3.92
C LEU A 239 18.71 27.67 -5.11
N SER A 240 18.91 28.82 -5.80
CA SER A 240 19.71 28.90 -7.01
C SER A 240 19.20 28.08 -8.21
N LEU A 241 17.91 27.75 -8.21
CA LEU A 241 17.23 27.02 -9.29
C LEU A 241 16.59 27.99 -10.32
N TYR A 242 16.40 29.26 -9.96
CA TYR A 242 15.83 30.28 -10.81
C TYR A 242 16.69 31.57 -10.76
N ASP A 243 17.10 32.07 -11.91
CA ASP A 243 17.93 33.27 -12.03
C ASP A 243 17.16 34.48 -12.61
N GLY A 244 15.82 34.38 -12.74
CA GLY A 244 14.95 35.45 -13.21
C GLY A 244 14.44 36.33 -12.06
N THR A 245 13.66 37.36 -12.44
CA THR A 245 12.91 38.16 -11.45
C THR A 245 11.60 37.43 -11.13
N PRO A 246 11.27 37.18 -9.85
CA PRO A 246 9.98 36.61 -9.46
C PRO A 246 8.81 37.42 -10.02
N LYS A 247 7.80 36.74 -10.52
CA LYS A 247 6.63 37.31 -11.19
C LYS A 247 5.41 36.41 -11.02
N SER A 248 4.22 36.96 -11.23
CA SER A 248 2.95 36.27 -11.02
C SER A 248 2.52 35.33 -12.16
N THR A 249 3.42 35.02 -13.10
CA THR A 249 3.15 34.15 -14.25
C THR A 249 4.24 33.12 -14.43
N PHE A 250 3.83 31.90 -14.83
CA PHE A 250 4.72 30.79 -15.15
C PHE A 250 4.80 30.60 -16.66
N GLY A 251 6.01 30.64 -17.22
CA GLY A 251 6.33 30.28 -18.61
C GLY A 251 7.43 29.24 -18.64
N GLN A 252 8.02 28.99 -19.77
CA GLN A 252 9.00 27.92 -19.96
C GLN A 252 10.19 28.00 -18.99
N LYS A 253 10.75 29.19 -18.78
CA LYS A 253 11.90 29.38 -17.88
C LYS A 253 11.56 29.03 -16.42
N GLU A 254 10.37 29.37 -15.98
CA GLU A 254 9.85 29.06 -14.64
C GLU A 254 9.54 27.57 -14.51
N GLN A 255 9.02 26.95 -15.55
CA GLN A 255 8.81 25.51 -15.63
C GLN A 255 10.13 24.73 -15.59
N ASP A 256 11.19 25.20 -16.25
CA ASP A 256 12.51 24.57 -16.17
C ASP A 256 13.07 24.60 -14.73
N ALA A 257 12.84 25.71 -14.00
CA ALA A 257 13.22 25.82 -12.60
C ALA A 257 12.41 24.87 -11.70
N LEU A 258 11.10 24.75 -11.94
CA LEU A 258 10.24 23.78 -11.23
C LEU A 258 10.62 22.34 -11.59
N ALA A 259 11.05 22.07 -12.83
CA ALA A 259 11.55 20.75 -13.22
C ALA A 259 12.82 20.36 -12.46
N ALA A 260 13.73 21.33 -12.25
CA ALA A 260 14.92 21.09 -11.43
C ALA A 260 14.55 20.80 -9.97
N PHE A 261 13.60 21.55 -9.39
CA PHE A 261 13.06 21.33 -8.05
C PHE A 261 12.40 19.93 -7.94
N ARG A 262 11.60 19.55 -8.93
CA ARG A 262 10.95 18.24 -9.03
C ARG A 262 11.94 17.08 -8.86
N GLY A 263 13.09 17.16 -9.58
CA GLY A 263 14.13 16.13 -9.49
C GLY A 263 14.85 16.09 -8.13
N LEU A 264 14.99 17.23 -7.44
CA LEU A 264 15.60 17.26 -6.11
C LEU A 264 14.71 16.65 -5.02
N HIS A 265 13.39 16.67 -5.21
CA HIS A 265 12.40 16.23 -4.21
C HIS A 265 11.65 14.95 -4.59
N ASN A 266 12.15 14.19 -5.57
CA ASN A 266 11.62 12.90 -6.02
C ASN A 266 10.15 12.95 -6.47
N PHE A 267 9.77 14.02 -7.20
CA PHE A 267 8.44 14.14 -7.81
C PHE A 267 8.45 13.85 -9.33
N GLU A 268 9.45 13.10 -9.82
CA GLU A 268 9.64 12.83 -11.26
C GLU A 268 8.46 12.10 -11.89
N ASN A 269 7.73 11.31 -11.09
CA ASN A 269 6.54 10.58 -11.56
C ASN A 269 5.34 11.50 -11.83
N HIS A 270 5.40 12.77 -11.46
CA HIS A 270 4.35 13.73 -11.70
C HIS A 270 4.71 14.67 -12.85
N SER A 271 3.73 14.95 -13.73
CA SER A 271 3.93 15.96 -14.77
C SER A 271 4.10 17.36 -14.17
N LEU A 272 4.84 18.25 -14.84
CA LEU A 272 5.00 19.63 -14.39
C LEU A 272 3.66 20.35 -14.26
N SER A 273 2.72 20.07 -15.17
CA SER A 273 1.38 20.66 -15.12
C SER A 273 0.59 20.20 -13.89
N LEU A 274 0.77 18.97 -13.47
CA LEU A 274 0.15 18.46 -12.23
C LEU A 274 0.79 19.10 -10.99
N LEU A 275 2.10 19.30 -10.98
CA LEU A 275 2.78 20.01 -9.88
C LEU A 275 2.39 21.49 -9.81
N GLU A 276 2.29 22.19 -10.94
CA GLU A 276 1.77 23.57 -10.98
C GLU A 276 0.37 23.66 -10.38
N ASP A 277 -0.54 22.77 -10.81
CA ASP A 277 -1.90 22.70 -10.29
C ASP A 277 -1.93 22.38 -8.80
N SER A 278 -1.13 21.42 -8.36
CA SER A 278 -1.05 21.01 -6.97
C SER A 278 -0.55 22.14 -6.07
N ILE A 279 0.51 22.83 -6.47
CA ILE A 279 1.00 24.01 -5.76
C ILE A 279 -0.08 25.11 -5.75
N GLN A 280 -0.72 25.40 -6.89
CA GLN A 280 -1.74 26.43 -7.00
C GLN A 280 -2.92 26.19 -6.02
N ARG A 281 -3.34 24.93 -5.87
CA ARG A 281 -4.48 24.55 -5.02
C ARG A 281 -4.09 24.32 -3.56
N GLY A 282 -2.89 23.79 -3.32
CA GLY A 282 -2.40 23.49 -1.98
C GLY A 282 -1.77 24.68 -1.24
N TRP A 283 -1.41 25.76 -1.95
CA TRP A 283 -0.64 26.88 -1.39
C TRP A 283 -1.24 27.50 -0.13
N ALA A 284 -2.56 27.63 -0.08
CA ALA A 284 -3.25 28.26 1.04
C ALA A 284 -3.26 27.39 2.31
N ALA A 285 -3.09 26.08 2.17
CA ALA A 285 -3.02 25.13 3.27
C ALA A 285 -1.58 24.80 3.70
N ALA A 286 -0.58 25.21 2.90
CA ALA A 286 0.83 24.93 3.17
C ALA A 286 1.38 25.80 4.32
N ASP A 287 1.86 25.15 5.38
CA ASP A 287 2.37 25.79 6.59
C ASP A 287 3.91 25.90 6.63
N GLY A 288 4.63 25.21 5.73
CA GLY A 288 6.09 25.19 5.67
C GLY A 288 6.72 26.53 5.29
N THR A 289 8.03 26.62 5.36
CA THR A 289 8.83 27.77 4.91
C THR A 289 9.89 27.32 3.91
N GLY A 290 10.30 28.23 3.00
CA GLY A 290 11.30 27.91 2.00
C GLY A 290 10.86 26.73 1.11
N GLU A 291 11.79 25.82 0.81
CA GLU A 291 11.51 24.65 -0.03
C GLU A 291 10.43 23.73 0.55
N ASP A 292 10.37 23.57 1.88
CA ASP A 292 9.36 22.75 2.55
C ASP A 292 7.94 23.24 2.26
N ARG A 293 7.74 24.53 2.06
CA ARG A 293 6.44 25.09 1.70
C ARG A 293 5.97 24.65 0.33
N ILE A 294 6.88 24.52 -0.63
CA ILE A 294 6.54 24.02 -1.97
C ILE A 294 6.14 22.55 -1.88
N VAL A 295 6.93 21.74 -1.14
CA VAL A 295 6.66 20.33 -0.93
C VAL A 295 5.30 20.13 -0.26
N ASP A 296 5.03 20.87 0.80
CA ASP A 296 3.76 20.83 1.54
C ASP A 296 2.57 21.24 0.68
N ALA A 297 2.74 22.28 -0.14
CA ALA A 297 1.72 22.70 -1.11
C ALA A 297 1.43 21.63 -2.16
N ILE A 298 2.47 20.96 -2.70
CA ILE A 298 2.30 19.82 -3.62
C ILE A 298 1.52 18.72 -2.92
N TRP A 299 1.88 18.38 -1.70
CA TRP A 299 1.24 17.34 -0.92
C TRP A 299 -0.26 17.60 -0.71
N HIS A 300 -0.61 18.80 -0.22
CA HIS A 300 -2.00 19.23 -0.05
C HIS A 300 -2.78 19.24 -1.38
N GLY A 301 -2.13 19.67 -2.46
CA GLY A 301 -2.74 19.72 -3.78
C GLY A 301 -3.01 18.31 -4.35
N LEU A 302 -2.09 17.37 -4.16
CA LEU A 302 -2.26 15.98 -4.62
C LEU A 302 -3.26 15.21 -3.75
N SER A 303 -3.29 15.47 -2.45
CA SER A 303 -4.23 14.83 -1.51
C SER A 303 -5.70 15.12 -1.86
N ARG A 304 -6.00 16.27 -2.50
CA ARG A 304 -7.35 16.62 -2.97
C ARG A 304 -7.90 15.68 -4.05
N LEU A 305 -7.08 14.84 -4.64
CA LEU A 305 -7.50 13.91 -5.69
C LEU A 305 -8.23 12.66 -5.15
N ASP A 306 -8.67 12.71 -3.88
CA ASP A 306 -9.43 11.67 -3.18
C ASP A 306 -8.75 10.28 -3.26
N ARG A 307 -7.42 10.28 -3.16
CA ARG A 307 -6.62 9.04 -3.20
C ARG A 307 -6.58 8.32 -1.86
N LEU A 308 -6.92 9.02 -0.77
CA LEU A 308 -6.82 8.53 0.60
C LEU A 308 -8.04 8.92 1.43
#